data_549a8447f234ea492ba2cb941c34863d
#
_entry.id   549a8447f234ea492ba2cb941c34863d
#
_cell.length_a   1.000
_cell.length_b   1.000
_cell.length_c   1.000
_cell.angle_alpha   90.00
_cell.angle_beta   90.00
_cell.angle_gamma   90.00
#
_symmetry.space_group_name_H-M   'P 1'
#
loop_
_entity.id
_entity.type
_entity.pdbx_description
1 polymer ?
#
loop_
_entity_poly.entity_id
_entity_poly.type
_entity_poly.pdbx_seq_one_letter_code
_entity_poly.pdbx_strand_id
1 'polypeptide(L)'
;MKNTCGYNKHINLVEVLPNYLNSGIKQAKLYKCGLRIMGKLSALFLDSDKVENPVDLDFSDLKQYPELPYIAIENDFEIKNIYNLETLYSLEQLETLLLQKAFDIDISLIKNLKDIRFDYSRKIKNVGKSHKLERLHIWSYKGKDLSEFHELTNLKDLLLVRPSIKSLDGIENMANLEKIEVCYARNLENISALELLRSKHEIKYITLPNKFRT
;
A
#
# COMPACT_ATOMS: atom_id res chain seq x y z
N MET A 1 -6.03 32.61 5.57
CA MET A 1 -4.88 31.76 5.13
C MET A 1 -5.49 30.43 4.74
N LYS A 2 -5.24 29.94 3.54
CA LYS A 2 -5.81 28.67 3.07
C LYS A 2 -5.17 27.48 3.81
N ASN A 3 -5.93 26.41 4.03
CA ASN A 3 -5.43 25.21 4.68
C ASN A 3 -4.52 24.43 3.72
N THR A 4 -3.32 24.06 4.16
CA THR A 4 -2.32 23.28 3.40
C THR A 4 -2.04 21.92 4.01
N CYS A 5 -2.44 21.73 5.28
CA CYS A 5 -2.49 20.47 6.01
C CYS A 5 -3.48 20.53 7.17
N GLY A 6 -3.94 19.40 7.65
CA GLY A 6 -4.82 19.31 8.81
C GLY A 6 -5.03 17.89 9.33
N TYR A 7 -5.26 17.77 10.64
CA TYR A 7 -5.55 16.48 11.27
C TYR A 7 -7.00 16.05 11.04
N ASN A 8 -7.17 14.93 10.37
CA ASN A 8 -8.47 14.28 10.17
C ASN A 8 -8.70 13.22 11.25
N LYS A 9 -9.46 13.59 12.29
CA LYS A 9 -9.75 12.73 13.45
C LYS A 9 -10.54 11.46 13.11
N HIS A 10 -11.30 11.45 12.01
CA HIS A 10 -12.13 10.29 11.63
C HIS A 10 -11.30 9.11 11.09
N ILE A 11 -10.16 9.40 10.48
CA ILE A 11 -9.24 8.39 9.95
C ILE A 11 -7.91 8.34 10.70
N ASN A 12 -7.71 9.18 11.71
CA ASN A 12 -6.50 9.33 12.50
C ASN A 12 -5.24 9.59 11.64
N LEU A 13 -5.35 10.49 10.67
CA LEU A 13 -4.26 10.88 9.77
C LEU A 13 -4.16 12.40 9.68
N VAL A 14 -2.96 12.91 9.43
CA VAL A 14 -2.79 14.27 8.92
C VAL A 14 -2.82 14.22 7.40
N GLU A 15 -3.75 14.94 6.80
CA GLU A 15 -3.82 15.20 5.36
C GLU A 15 -2.92 16.40 5.05
N VAL A 16 -2.11 16.30 3.98
CA VAL A 16 -1.16 17.35 3.61
C VAL A 16 -0.98 17.44 2.10
N LEU A 17 -0.86 18.67 1.58
CA LEU A 17 -0.43 18.90 0.21
C LEU A 17 1.08 18.64 0.07
N PRO A 18 1.56 18.09 -1.05
CA PRO A 18 2.96 17.70 -1.25
C PRO A 18 3.97 18.81 -0.95
N ASN A 19 3.69 20.04 -1.38
CA ASN A 19 4.56 21.20 -1.18
C ASN A 19 4.65 21.68 0.27
N TYR A 20 3.85 21.10 1.19
CA TYR A 20 3.77 21.47 2.61
C TYR A 20 4.08 20.29 3.53
N LEU A 21 4.80 19.29 3.03
CA LEU A 21 5.09 18.04 3.72
C LEU A 21 5.69 18.26 5.12
N ASN A 22 6.60 19.22 5.28
CA ASN A 22 7.18 19.61 6.59
C ASN A 22 6.10 19.97 7.63
N SER A 23 5.12 20.77 7.23
CA SER A 23 4.01 21.15 8.12
C SER A 23 3.14 19.98 8.50
N GLY A 24 2.86 19.09 7.54
CA GLY A 24 2.12 17.84 7.78
C GLY A 24 2.85 16.91 8.73
N ILE A 25 4.15 16.73 8.56
CA ILE A 25 5.00 15.89 9.42
C ILE A 25 4.99 16.41 10.87
N LYS A 26 5.14 17.73 11.08
CA LYS A 26 5.07 18.33 12.41
C LYS A 26 3.72 18.06 13.10
N GLN A 27 2.62 18.19 12.36
CA GLN A 27 1.29 17.86 12.88
C GLN A 27 1.13 16.37 13.15
N ALA A 28 1.57 15.49 12.23
CA ALA A 28 1.50 14.04 12.41
C ALA A 28 2.27 13.60 13.67
N LYS A 29 3.45 14.16 13.89
CA LYS A 29 4.22 13.95 15.13
C LYS A 29 3.49 14.42 16.38
N LEU A 30 2.87 15.60 16.33
CA LEU A 30 2.09 16.17 17.45
C LEU A 30 0.91 15.25 17.83
N TYR A 31 0.18 14.78 16.83
CA TYR A 31 -1.00 13.90 17.03
C TYR A 31 -0.63 12.41 17.15
N LYS A 32 0.65 12.04 17.00
CA LYS A 32 1.16 10.65 17.01
C LYS A 32 0.38 9.76 16.05
N CYS A 33 0.21 10.23 14.81
CA CYS A 33 -0.61 9.56 13.79
C CYS A 33 0.13 9.45 12.45
N GLY A 34 -0.51 8.83 11.45
CA GLY A 34 0.03 8.71 10.11
C GLY A 34 -0.13 9.97 9.26
N LEU A 35 0.40 9.89 8.05
CA LEU A 35 0.42 10.97 7.06
C LEU A 35 -0.27 10.54 5.77
N ARG A 36 -1.11 11.40 5.19
CA ARG A 36 -1.75 11.21 3.89
C ARG A 36 -1.41 12.39 2.98
N ILE A 37 -0.62 12.12 1.94
CA ILE A 37 -0.18 13.10 0.95
C ILE A 37 -1.16 13.07 -0.22
N MET A 38 -1.77 14.22 -0.53
CA MET A 38 -2.83 14.34 -1.52
C MET A 38 -2.82 15.69 -2.22
N GLY A 39 -3.33 15.75 -3.44
CA GLY A 39 -3.34 16.97 -4.26
C GLY A 39 -4.37 18.00 -3.80
N LYS A 40 -5.42 17.55 -3.09
CA LYS A 40 -6.46 18.39 -2.52
C LYS A 40 -6.92 17.80 -1.19
N LEU A 41 -6.90 18.59 -0.11
CA LEU A 41 -7.39 18.14 1.19
C LEU A 41 -8.89 17.77 1.12
N SER A 42 -9.30 16.86 1.99
CA SER A 42 -10.69 16.44 2.08
C SER A 42 -11.64 17.60 2.37
N ALA A 43 -12.93 17.43 2.10
CA ALA A 43 -13.97 18.44 2.32
C ALA A 43 -14.12 18.89 3.79
N LEU A 44 -13.46 18.19 4.73
CA LEU A 44 -13.40 18.61 6.15
C LEU A 44 -12.58 19.90 6.34
N PHE A 45 -11.68 20.22 5.41
CA PHE A 45 -10.83 21.39 5.45
C PHE A 45 -11.34 22.44 4.44
N LEU A 46 -12.22 23.32 4.90
CA LEU A 46 -12.74 24.44 4.10
C LEU A 46 -11.59 25.35 3.65
N ASP A 47 -11.74 25.95 2.46
CA ASP A 47 -10.74 26.85 1.86
C ASP A 47 -9.35 26.25 1.68
N SER A 48 -9.25 24.91 1.44
CA SER A 48 -7.99 24.27 1.11
C SER A 48 -7.49 24.69 -0.26
N ASP A 49 -6.17 24.81 -0.39
CA ASP A 49 -5.52 24.93 -1.70
C ASP A 49 -5.61 23.60 -2.47
N LYS A 50 -5.38 23.69 -3.79
CA LYS A 50 -5.02 22.57 -4.64
C LYS A 50 -3.55 22.70 -4.98
N VAL A 51 -2.88 21.55 -5.11
CA VAL A 51 -1.50 21.57 -5.59
C VAL A 51 -1.47 21.94 -7.08
N GLU A 52 -0.50 22.75 -7.48
CA GLU A 52 -0.17 22.97 -8.89
C GLU A 52 0.63 21.76 -9.41
N ASN A 53 0.15 21.12 -10.45
CA ASN A 53 0.75 19.93 -11.04
C ASN A 53 1.67 20.28 -12.24
N PRO A 54 2.73 19.50 -12.47
CA PRO A 54 3.27 18.44 -11.59
C PRO A 54 4.14 19.00 -10.45
N VAL A 55 4.28 18.20 -9.36
CA VAL A 55 5.04 18.60 -8.16
C VAL A 55 6.31 17.77 -7.96
N ASP A 56 7.27 18.34 -7.28
CA ASP A 56 8.40 17.61 -6.72
C ASP A 56 8.01 17.10 -5.32
N LEU A 57 8.25 15.81 -5.05
CA LEU A 57 8.00 15.19 -3.76
C LEU A 57 9.33 14.92 -3.05
N ASP A 58 9.59 15.65 -1.98
CA ASP A 58 10.83 15.55 -1.20
C ASP A 58 10.55 14.92 0.17
N PHE A 59 11.16 13.77 0.43
CA PHE A 59 11.01 13.04 1.68
C PHE A 59 12.02 13.44 2.76
N SER A 60 12.90 14.43 2.53
CA SER A 60 13.96 14.82 3.49
C SER A 60 13.44 15.14 4.88
N ASP A 61 12.24 15.72 4.97
CA ASP A 61 11.64 16.10 6.23
C ASP A 61 11.11 14.93 7.07
N LEU A 62 10.91 13.73 6.48
CA LEU A 62 10.47 12.54 7.22
C LEU A 62 11.43 12.15 8.34
N LYS A 63 12.71 12.50 8.24
CA LYS A 63 13.70 12.29 9.32
C LYS A 63 13.33 12.97 10.65
N GLN A 64 12.41 13.95 10.64
CA GLN A 64 11.92 14.62 11.84
C GLN A 64 10.92 13.77 12.63
N TYR A 65 10.38 12.69 12.01
CA TYR A 65 9.41 11.79 12.63
C TYR A 65 9.71 10.32 12.27
N PRO A 66 10.83 9.74 12.77
CA PRO A 66 11.23 8.37 12.46
C PRO A 66 10.23 7.31 12.95
N GLU A 67 9.38 7.67 13.92
CA GLU A 67 8.30 6.83 14.44
C GLU A 67 7.01 6.89 13.61
N LEU A 68 7.00 7.53 12.44
CA LEU A 68 5.83 7.63 11.57
C LEU A 68 5.32 6.23 11.16
N PRO A 69 4.09 5.83 11.59
CA PRO A 69 3.64 4.45 11.44
C PRO A 69 2.95 4.16 10.10
N TYR A 70 2.47 5.21 9.44
CA TYR A 70 1.61 5.09 8.26
C TYR A 70 1.87 6.22 7.27
N ILE A 71 2.02 5.87 5.99
CA ILE A 71 2.05 6.82 4.88
C ILE A 71 1.08 6.39 3.79
N ALA A 72 0.25 7.32 3.32
CA ALA A 72 -0.51 7.19 2.09
C ALA A 72 -0.10 8.26 1.08
N ILE A 73 0.02 7.87 -0.20
CA ILE A 73 0.29 8.78 -1.32
C ILE A 73 -0.83 8.56 -2.34
N GLU A 74 -1.68 9.59 -2.48
CA GLU A 74 -2.86 9.54 -3.34
C GLU A 74 -2.51 9.78 -4.82
N ASN A 75 -3.48 9.53 -5.70
CA ASN A 75 -3.29 9.67 -7.16
C ASN A 75 -3.86 10.99 -7.74
N ASP A 76 -4.34 11.88 -6.89
CA ASP A 76 -5.01 13.13 -7.28
C ASP A 76 -4.04 14.29 -7.59
N PHE A 77 -2.73 14.00 -7.72
CA PHE A 77 -1.68 14.92 -8.17
C PHE A 77 -0.63 14.20 -9.01
N GLU A 78 0.18 14.96 -9.77
CA GLU A 78 1.26 14.41 -10.58
C GLU A 78 2.62 14.66 -9.93
N ILE A 79 3.46 13.62 -9.88
CA ILE A 79 4.82 13.69 -9.35
C ILE A 79 5.78 13.90 -10.52
N LYS A 80 6.54 15.00 -10.49
CA LYS A 80 7.59 15.31 -11.45
C LYS A 80 8.89 14.61 -11.08
N ASN A 81 9.36 14.85 -9.87
CA ASN A 81 10.57 14.24 -9.32
C ASN A 81 10.32 13.77 -7.89
N ILE A 82 11.11 12.77 -7.45
CA ILE A 82 11.18 12.33 -6.06
C ILE A 82 12.59 12.53 -5.56
N TYR A 83 12.71 13.15 -4.40
CA TYR A 83 13.99 13.43 -3.74
C TYR A 83 14.02 12.73 -2.37
N ASN A 84 15.22 12.33 -1.95
CA ASN A 84 15.50 11.78 -0.62
C ASN A 84 14.63 10.55 -0.25
N LEU A 85 14.41 9.66 -1.23
CA LEU A 85 13.61 8.44 -1.04
C LEU A 85 14.19 7.53 0.06
N GLU A 86 15.50 7.53 0.24
CA GLU A 86 16.21 6.81 1.30
C GLU A 86 15.72 7.18 2.70
N THR A 87 15.19 8.39 2.88
CA THR A 87 14.60 8.79 4.16
C THR A 87 13.35 7.98 4.48
N LEU A 88 12.55 7.63 3.47
CA LEU A 88 11.39 6.73 3.65
C LEU A 88 11.84 5.34 4.13
N TYR A 89 12.95 4.81 3.59
CA TYR A 89 13.51 3.52 4.00
C TYR A 89 14.07 3.52 5.42
N SER A 90 14.45 4.69 5.94
CA SER A 90 14.99 4.86 7.28
C SER A 90 13.94 4.92 8.40
N LEU A 91 12.64 4.95 8.05
CA LEU A 91 11.54 4.99 9.02
C LEU A 91 11.41 3.65 9.75
N GLU A 92 11.81 3.63 11.02
CA GLU A 92 11.89 2.40 11.81
C GLU A 92 10.53 1.83 12.21
N GLN A 93 9.48 2.65 12.23
CA GLN A 93 8.14 2.24 12.66
C GLN A 93 7.09 2.32 11.53
N LEU A 94 7.53 2.47 10.28
CA LEU A 94 6.60 2.44 9.16
C LEU A 94 6.05 1.02 8.96
N GLU A 95 4.82 0.82 9.38
CA GLU A 95 4.11 -0.45 9.28
C GLU A 95 3.10 -0.49 8.13
N THR A 96 2.59 0.66 7.70
CA THR A 96 1.57 0.74 6.64
C THR A 96 1.96 1.71 5.55
N LEU A 97 1.92 1.24 4.30
CA LEU A 97 2.17 2.04 3.11
C LEU A 97 1.06 1.86 2.08
N LEU A 98 0.42 2.97 1.69
CA LEU A 98 -0.59 3.00 0.63
C LEU A 98 -0.08 3.85 -0.53
N LEU A 99 0.04 3.25 -1.70
CA LEU A 99 0.56 3.89 -2.91
C LEU A 99 -0.48 3.84 -4.03
N GLN A 100 -1.27 4.87 -4.18
CA GLN A 100 -2.12 5.03 -5.36
C GLN A 100 -1.36 5.69 -6.53
N LYS A 101 -0.17 6.23 -6.26
CA LYS A 101 0.74 6.77 -7.26
C LYS A 101 2.04 5.97 -7.30
N ALA A 102 2.39 5.47 -8.47
CA ALA A 102 3.59 4.66 -8.65
C ALA A 102 4.82 5.50 -8.95
N PHE A 103 5.91 5.20 -8.26
CA PHE A 103 7.26 5.70 -8.50
C PHE A 103 8.28 4.60 -8.23
N ASP A 104 9.53 4.80 -8.63
CA ASP A 104 10.58 3.81 -8.40
C ASP A 104 10.86 3.65 -6.91
N ILE A 105 10.42 2.53 -6.34
CA ILE A 105 10.56 2.20 -4.91
C ILE A 105 10.85 0.71 -4.73
N ASP A 106 11.77 0.39 -3.81
CA ASP A 106 12.06 -0.97 -3.38
C ASP A 106 11.43 -1.24 -2.01
N ILE A 107 10.37 -2.04 -1.99
CA ILE A 107 9.59 -2.30 -0.79
C ILE A 107 10.38 -3.13 0.23
N SER A 108 11.31 -3.97 -0.22
CA SER A 108 12.14 -4.79 0.68
C SER A 108 13.05 -3.97 1.60
N LEU A 109 13.29 -2.70 1.28
CA LEU A 109 14.09 -1.79 2.10
C LEU A 109 13.32 -1.19 3.28
N ILE A 110 11.98 -1.32 3.31
CA ILE A 110 11.13 -0.87 4.42
C ILE A 110 11.01 -2.00 5.45
N LYS A 111 11.87 -1.97 6.46
CA LYS A 111 12.17 -3.11 7.36
C LYS A 111 10.99 -3.64 8.18
N ASN A 112 10.00 -2.80 8.50
CA ASN A 112 8.92 -3.15 9.43
C ASN A 112 7.53 -3.08 8.79
N LEU A 113 7.47 -3.06 7.44
CA LEU A 113 6.22 -3.00 6.71
C LEU A 113 5.39 -4.27 6.93
N LYS A 114 4.13 -4.07 7.39
CA LYS A 114 3.14 -5.13 7.64
C LYS A 114 1.94 -5.05 6.68
N ASP A 115 1.61 -3.85 6.21
CA ASP A 115 0.45 -3.60 5.34
C ASP A 115 0.89 -2.77 4.14
N ILE A 116 0.74 -3.31 2.94
CA ILE A 116 0.95 -2.57 1.70
C ILE A 116 -0.27 -2.67 0.80
N ARG A 117 -0.68 -1.52 0.24
CA ARG A 117 -1.79 -1.42 -0.71
C ARG A 117 -1.38 -0.53 -1.86
N PHE A 118 -1.50 -1.02 -3.10
CA PHE A 118 -1.04 -0.25 -4.25
C PHE A 118 -1.72 -0.63 -5.57
N ASP A 119 -1.74 0.32 -6.49
CA ASP A 119 -1.99 0.06 -7.90
C ASP A 119 -0.72 -0.52 -8.54
N TYR A 120 -0.85 -1.68 -9.20
CA TYR A 120 0.29 -2.38 -9.76
C TYR A 120 1.10 -1.51 -10.73
N SER A 121 2.41 -1.47 -10.48
CA SER A 121 3.40 -0.88 -11.38
C SER A 121 4.72 -1.61 -11.26
N ARG A 122 5.44 -1.77 -12.37
CA ARG A 122 6.82 -2.32 -12.37
C ARG A 122 7.82 -1.45 -11.61
N LYS A 123 7.44 -0.22 -11.26
CA LYS A 123 8.24 0.70 -10.43
C LYS A 123 8.22 0.33 -8.95
N ILE A 124 7.19 -0.41 -8.51
CA ILE A 124 7.08 -0.92 -7.13
C ILE A 124 7.71 -2.31 -7.12
N LYS A 125 8.90 -2.43 -6.53
CA LYS A 125 9.78 -3.60 -6.65
C LYS A 125 9.87 -4.38 -5.34
N ASN A 126 10.21 -5.67 -5.46
CA ASN A 126 10.59 -6.54 -4.34
C ASN A 126 9.56 -6.68 -3.23
N VAL A 127 8.26 -6.52 -3.52
CA VAL A 127 7.18 -6.70 -2.54
C VAL A 127 7.24 -8.10 -1.92
N GLY A 128 7.47 -9.14 -2.72
CA GLY A 128 7.58 -10.54 -2.26
C GLY A 128 8.74 -10.81 -1.31
N LYS A 129 9.71 -9.89 -1.18
CA LYS A 129 10.83 -10.00 -0.23
C LYS A 129 10.56 -9.34 1.12
N SER A 130 9.39 -8.76 1.31
CA SER A 130 9.01 -8.10 2.57
C SER A 130 8.38 -9.11 3.54
N HIS A 131 9.19 -9.95 4.14
CA HIS A 131 8.76 -11.12 4.93
C HIS A 131 7.89 -10.81 6.15
N LYS A 132 7.80 -9.54 6.59
CA LYS A 132 6.93 -9.12 7.69
C LYS A 132 5.51 -8.76 7.24
N LEU A 133 5.23 -8.78 5.92
CA LEU A 133 3.90 -8.44 5.42
C LEU A 133 2.85 -9.40 5.96
N GLU A 134 1.81 -8.79 6.52
CA GLU A 134 0.59 -9.45 6.98
C GLU A 134 -0.60 -9.13 6.07
N ARG A 135 -0.56 -7.98 5.35
CA ARG A 135 -1.59 -7.58 4.38
C ARG A 135 -0.99 -7.12 3.08
N LEU A 136 -1.50 -7.67 1.97
CA LEU A 136 -1.13 -7.32 0.62
C LEU A 136 -2.38 -7.08 -0.23
N HIS A 137 -2.64 -5.83 -0.61
CA HIS A 137 -3.73 -5.46 -1.50
C HIS A 137 -3.19 -4.86 -2.78
N ILE A 138 -3.52 -5.47 -3.94
CA ILE A 138 -3.02 -5.05 -5.25
C ILE A 138 -4.18 -4.85 -6.22
N TRP A 139 -4.22 -3.70 -6.85
CA TRP A 139 -5.11 -3.42 -7.98
C TRP A 139 -4.38 -3.63 -9.31
N SER A 140 -5.07 -4.28 -10.25
CA SER A 140 -4.60 -4.49 -11.64
C SER A 140 -3.27 -5.23 -11.77
N TYR A 141 -2.99 -6.20 -10.89
CA TYR A 141 -1.77 -7.01 -10.93
C TYR A 141 -1.57 -7.68 -12.29
N LYS A 142 -0.33 -7.61 -12.83
CA LYS A 142 0.03 -8.06 -14.19
C LYS A 142 0.92 -9.31 -14.21
N GLY A 143 1.16 -9.96 -13.08
CA GLY A 143 1.89 -11.23 -13.03
C GLY A 143 1.15 -12.35 -13.76
N LYS A 144 1.87 -13.44 -14.06
CA LYS A 144 1.30 -14.68 -14.61
C LYS A 144 0.51 -15.45 -13.54
N ASP A 145 1.06 -15.48 -12.35
CA ASP A 145 0.58 -16.17 -11.15
C ASP A 145 1.06 -15.38 -9.91
N LEU A 146 1.10 -15.99 -8.73
CA LEU A 146 1.53 -15.35 -7.48
C LEU A 146 2.89 -15.84 -6.98
N SER A 147 3.68 -16.50 -7.84
CA SER A 147 4.99 -17.06 -7.45
C SER A 147 5.97 -16.02 -6.92
N GLU A 148 5.88 -14.74 -7.34
CA GLU A 148 6.73 -13.68 -6.80
C GLU A 148 6.47 -13.38 -5.32
N PHE A 149 5.34 -13.84 -4.77
CA PHE A 149 4.93 -13.63 -3.37
C PHE A 149 5.10 -14.89 -2.49
N HIS A 150 5.69 -15.97 -3.02
CA HIS A 150 5.79 -17.26 -2.33
C HIS A 150 6.55 -17.22 -0.99
N GLU A 151 7.39 -16.20 -0.77
CA GLU A 151 8.13 -16.00 0.47
C GLU A 151 7.34 -15.24 1.55
N LEU A 152 6.13 -14.76 1.25
CA LEU A 152 5.29 -14.02 2.19
C LEU A 152 4.54 -14.96 3.16
N THR A 153 5.28 -15.75 3.92
CA THR A 153 4.72 -16.77 4.83
C THR A 153 3.92 -16.19 6.00
N ASN A 154 4.12 -14.91 6.33
CA ASN A 154 3.37 -14.20 7.39
C ASN A 154 2.07 -13.55 6.88
N LEU A 155 1.78 -13.66 5.57
CA LEU A 155 0.61 -12.99 4.98
C LEU A 155 -0.69 -13.59 5.55
N LYS A 156 -1.58 -12.70 6.02
CA LYS A 156 -2.89 -13.03 6.59
C LYS A 156 -4.05 -12.59 5.69
N ASP A 157 -3.88 -11.48 4.98
CA ASP A 157 -4.93 -10.86 4.16
C ASP A 157 -4.39 -10.54 2.76
N LEU A 158 -4.91 -11.23 1.74
CA LEU A 158 -4.58 -11.03 0.33
C LEU A 158 -5.80 -10.54 -0.43
N LEU A 159 -5.72 -9.34 -1.01
CA LEU A 159 -6.73 -8.82 -1.94
C LEU A 159 -6.12 -8.53 -3.30
N LEU A 160 -6.70 -9.11 -4.33
CA LEU A 160 -6.39 -8.83 -5.73
C LEU A 160 -7.64 -8.33 -6.45
N VAL A 161 -7.58 -7.11 -6.98
CA VAL A 161 -8.68 -6.51 -7.75
C VAL A 161 -8.27 -6.38 -9.21
N ARG A 162 -9.03 -6.99 -10.12
CA ARG A 162 -8.76 -7.02 -11.58
C ARG A 162 -7.37 -7.56 -11.94
N PRO A 163 -6.88 -8.64 -11.30
CA PRO A 163 -5.58 -9.20 -11.68
C PRO A 163 -5.66 -9.86 -13.06
N SER A 164 -4.50 -9.95 -13.75
CA SER A 164 -4.36 -10.65 -15.04
C SER A 164 -3.85 -12.08 -14.90
N ILE A 165 -3.79 -12.63 -13.68
CA ILE A 165 -3.28 -13.96 -13.38
C ILE A 165 -4.11 -15.09 -14.03
N LYS A 166 -3.44 -16.20 -14.33
CA LYS A 166 -4.09 -17.45 -14.80
C LYS A 166 -4.27 -18.47 -13.69
N SER A 167 -3.40 -18.46 -12.70
CA SER A 167 -3.45 -19.37 -11.54
C SER A 167 -3.16 -18.64 -10.24
N LEU A 168 -3.43 -19.33 -9.12
CA LEU A 168 -3.06 -18.89 -7.78
C LEU A 168 -1.73 -19.52 -7.31
N ASP A 169 -0.94 -20.11 -8.23
CA ASP A 169 0.34 -20.70 -7.89
C ASP A 169 1.24 -19.69 -7.15
N GLY A 170 1.87 -20.13 -6.07
CA GLY A 170 2.68 -19.28 -5.18
C GLY A 170 2.06 -19.01 -3.81
N ILE A 171 0.75 -19.32 -3.61
CA ILE A 171 0.12 -19.15 -2.30
C ILE A 171 0.27 -20.36 -1.39
N GLU A 172 0.79 -21.49 -1.89
CA GLU A 172 0.89 -22.77 -1.15
C GLU A 172 1.70 -22.70 0.13
N ASN A 173 2.58 -21.69 0.24
CA ASN A 173 3.45 -21.45 1.38
C ASN A 173 2.92 -20.38 2.35
N MET A 174 1.78 -19.75 2.05
CA MET A 174 1.17 -18.71 2.89
C MET A 174 0.40 -19.33 4.06
N ALA A 175 1.12 -20.03 4.94
CA ALA A 175 0.54 -20.82 6.03
C ALA A 175 -0.29 -20.03 7.05
N ASN A 176 -0.16 -18.71 7.07
CA ASN A 176 -0.91 -17.82 7.97
C ASN A 176 -2.08 -17.10 7.26
N LEU A 177 -2.40 -17.46 6.01
CA LEU A 177 -3.42 -16.77 5.22
C LEU A 177 -4.82 -17.04 5.80
N GLU A 178 -5.46 -16.01 6.33
CA GLU A 178 -6.80 -16.06 6.91
C GLU A 178 -7.87 -15.57 5.95
N LYS A 179 -7.49 -14.69 5.02
CA LYS A 179 -8.40 -14.07 4.08
C LYS A 179 -7.79 -13.96 2.69
N ILE A 180 -8.53 -14.41 1.68
CA ILE A 180 -8.19 -14.23 0.27
C ILE A 180 -9.40 -13.71 -0.51
N GLU A 181 -9.21 -12.61 -1.21
CA GLU A 181 -10.20 -12.03 -2.11
C GLU A 181 -9.59 -11.82 -3.50
N VAL A 182 -10.16 -12.46 -4.50
CA VAL A 182 -9.74 -12.31 -5.89
C VAL A 182 -10.94 -11.84 -6.70
N CYS A 183 -11.01 -10.53 -6.92
CA CYS A 183 -12.15 -9.87 -7.53
C CYS A 183 -11.88 -9.53 -9.00
N TYR A 184 -12.88 -9.79 -9.86
CA TYR A 184 -12.84 -9.46 -11.30
C TYR A 184 -11.65 -10.09 -12.06
N ALA A 185 -11.16 -11.25 -11.65
CA ALA A 185 -10.07 -11.99 -12.29
C ALA A 185 -10.59 -12.80 -13.49
N ARG A 186 -10.74 -12.16 -14.64
CA ARG A 186 -11.33 -12.77 -15.83
C ARG A 186 -10.51 -13.93 -16.37
N ASN A 187 -9.18 -13.85 -16.26
CA ASN A 187 -8.22 -14.82 -16.82
C ASN A 187 -7.87 -15.96 -15.85
N LEU A 188 -8.32 -15.92 -14.61
CA LEU A 188 -8.03 -16.97 -13.62
C LEU A 188 -8.68 -18.28 -14.07
N GLU A 189 -7.89 -19.33 -14.26
CA GLU A 189 -8.31 -20.64 -14.76
C GLU A 189 -8.07 -21.75 -13.74
N ASN A 190 -7.04 -21.59 -12.89
CA ASN A 190 -6.59 -22.60 -11.95
C ASN A 190 -6.50 -22.07 -10.52
N ILE A 191 -7.14 -22.79 -9.58
CA ILE A 191 -7.13 -22.50 -8.14
C ILE A 191 -6.56 -23.64 -7.30
N SER A 192 -5.90 -24.64 -7.92
CA SER A 192 -5.42 -25.85 -7.21
C SER A 192 -4.46 -25.53 -6.07
N ALA A 193 -3.67 -24.46 -6.19
CA ALA A 193 -2.80 -24.00 -5.11
C ALA A 193 -3.60 -23.56 -3.85
N LEU A 194 -4.77 -22.96 -4.04
CA LEU A 194 -5.67 -22.60 -2.94
C LEU A 194 -6.30 -23.86 -2.32
N GLU A 195 -6.69 -24.83 -3.12
CA GLU A 195 -7.22 -26.09 -2.63
C GLU A 195 -6.19 -26.86 -1.80
N LEU A 196 -4.94 -26.89 -2.29
CA LEU A 196 -3.82 -27.46 -1.54
C LEU A 196 -3.57 -26.74 -0.21
N LEU A 197 -3.61 -25.40 -0.20
CA LEU A 197 -3.45 -24.61 1.02
C LEU A 197 -4.58 -24.92 2.02
N ARG A 198 -5.83 -24.95 1.55
CA ARG A 198 -7.02 -25.29 2.37
C ARG A 198 -6.97 -26.69 2.96
N SER A 199 -6.31 -27.62 2.32
CA SER A 199 -6.13 -28.97 2.88
C SER A 199 -5.20 -29.02 4.10
N LYS A 200 -4.40 -28.00 4.29
CA LYS A 200 -3.39 -27.89 5.36
C LYS A 200 -3.74 -26.84 6.42
N HIS A 201 -4.59 -25.88 6.07
CA HIS A 201 -4.85 -24.69 6.86
C HIS A 201 -6.25 -24.14 6.60
N GLU A 202 -6.95 -23.72 7.67
CA GLU A 202 -8.27 -23.09 7.56
C GLU A 202 -8.15 -21.64 7.11
N ILE A 203 -8.82 -21.28 6.01
CA ILE A 203 -8.95 -19.92 5.53
C ILE A 203 -10.36 -19.43 5.86
N LYS A 204 -10.49 -18.42 6.70
CA LYS A 204 -11.77 -17.93 7.24
C LYS A 204 -12.65 -17.26 6.19
N TYR A 205 -12.02 -16.52 5.26
CA TYR A 205 -12.75 -15.73 4.25
C TYR A 205 -12.15 -15.94 2.86
N ILE A 206 -12.98 -16.46 1.95
CA ILE A 206 -12.60 -16.72 0.57
C ILE A 206 -13.61 -16.05 -0.35
N THR A 207 -13.14 -15.12 -1.19
CA THR A 207 -13.93 -14.54 -2.27
C THR A 207 -13.22 -14.78 -3.61
N LEU A 208 -13.86 -15.53 -4.50
CA LEU A 208 -13.37 -15.85 -5.83
C LEU A 208 -14.37 -15.41 -6.91
N PRO A 209 -13.95 -15.30 -8.19
CA PRO A 209 -14.87 -15.13 -9.32
C PRO A 209 -15.97 -16.20 -9.33
N ASN A 210 -17.16 -15.82 -9.80
CA ASN A 210 -18.36 -16.69 -9.74
C ASN A 210 -18.15 -18.10 -10.29
N LYS A 211 -17.31 -18.27 -11.31
CA LYS A 211 -17.00 -19.60 -11.91
C LYS A 211 -16.32 -20.61 -10.95
N PHE A 212 -15.82 -20.15 -9.81
CA PHE A 212 -15.20 -20.97 -8.76
C PHE A 212 -15.99 -20.98 -7.45
N ARG A 213 -17.18 -20.39 -7.44
CA ARG A 213 -18.10 -20.49 -6.29
C ARG A 213 -18.88 -21.78 -6.41
N THR A 214 -18.59 -22.74 -5.56
CA THR A 214 -19.40 -23.95 -5.33
C THR A 214 -20.44 -23.71 -4.28
#